data_147988b06f6813ac2e3d0942d3e44a3d
#
_entry.id   147988b06f6813ac2e3d0942d3e44a3d
#
_cell.length_a   1.000
_cell.length_b   1.000
_cell.length_c   1.000
_cell.angle_alpha   90.00
_cell.angle_beta   90.00
_cell.angle_gamma   90.00
#
_symmetry.space_group_name_H-M   'P 1'
#
loop_
_entity.id
_entity.type
_entity.pdbx_description
1 polymer ?
#
loop_
_entity_poly.entity_id
_entity_poly.type
_entity_poly.pdbx_seq_one_letter_code
_entity_poly.pdbx_strand_id
1 'polypeptide(L)'
;ANFLIAAWDIEVFSVDGSFPKPHIKENVVFQIATSYKYHKEPRIIKHLLTLKKCSPINEPDVIVEECINEADLIKKFCKSVNGMDPDIMVGYNTDGFDFVYMLDRAKLHGLETLFLSSLSRLKNHSSVMKKELFSSSAYGDSEFFRMYIPGRLNYDLLIHFKRGMTKYSSYKLDFIAEKLLGEKKNPV
;
A
#
# COMPACT_ATOMS: atom_id res chain seq x y z
N ALA A 1 7.61 -11.13 21.03
CA ALA A 1 8.26 -10.72 19.80
C ALA A 1 7.90 -9.27 19.50
N ASN A 2 8.87 -8.50 18.99
CA ASN A 2 8.67 -7.11 18.59
C ASN A 2 8.43 -7.10 17.08
N PHE A 3 7.17 -6.98 16.65
CA PHE A 3 6.80 -7.01 15.24
C PHE A 3 7.09 -5.67 14.57
N LEU A 4 7.66 -5.71 13.38
CA LEU A 4 7.79 -4.55 12.51
C LEU A 4 6.54 -4.42 11.63
N ILE A 5 5.88 -3.28 11.73
CA ILE A 5 4.68 -2.94 10.97
C ILE A 5 5.08 -1.92 9.92
N ALA A 6 4.73 -2.17 8.66
CA ALA A 6 4.84 -1.24 7.55
C ALA A 6 3.44 -0.78 7.14
N ALA A 7 3.10 0.48 7.43
CA ALA A 7 1.90 1.12 6.91
C ALA A 7 2.25 1.86 5.62
N TRP A 8 1.57 1.57 4.52
CA TRP A 8 1.96 2.08 3.20
C TRP A 8 0.77 2.51 2.35
N ASP A 9 1.03 3.42 1.44
CA ASP A 9 0.05 4.01 0.51
C ASP A 9 0.75 4.50 -0.74
N ILE A 10 0.04 4.58 -1.88
CA ILE A 10 0.55 5.12 -3.15
C ILE A 10 -0.23 6.36 -3.56
N GLU A 11 0.48 7.27 -4.27
CA GLU A 11 -0.14 8.38 -4.97
C GLU A 11 0.06 8.21 -6.48
N VAL A 12 -1.03 8.36 -7.22
CA VAL A 12 -1.07 8.10 -8.66
C VAL A 12 -1.49 9.35 -9.42
N PHE A 13 -0.73 9.68 -10.46
CA PHE A 13 -1.09 10.74 -11.39
C PHE A 13 -2.17 10.26 -12.37
N SER A 14 -3.16 11.09 -12.64
CA SER A 14 -4.16 10.86 -13.68
C SER A 14 -4.07 11.98 -14.71
N VAL A 15 -3.81 11.60 -15.95
CA VAL A 15 -3.58 12.55 -17.05
C VAL A 15 -4.82 13.39 -17.40
N ASP A 16 -6.01 12.84 -17.18
CA ASP A 16 -7.30 13.48 -17.49
C ASP A 16 -8.12 13.87 -16.26
N GLY A 17 -7.55 13.72 -15.05
CA GLY A 17 -8.23 13.99 -13.78
C GLY A 17 -9.32 12.97 -13.40
N SER A 18 -9.54 11.94 -14.22
CA SER A 18 -10.43 10.82 -13.87
C SER A 18 -9.77 9.86 -12.88
N PHE A 19 -10.51 8.86 -12.40
CA PHE A 19 -9.92 7.80 -11.58
C PHE A 19 -8.80 7.09 -12.37
N PRO A 20 -7.56 7.02 -11.84
CA PRO A 20 -6.40 6.56 -12.58
C PRO A 20 -6.54 5.10 -12.99
N LYS A 21 -6.13 4.80 -14.24
CA LYS A 21 -6.16 3.45 -14.82
C LYS A 21 -4.75 2.95 -15.07
N PRO A 22 -4.35 1.79 -14.54
CA PRO A 22 -2.95 1.33 -14.59
C PRO A 22 -2.43 1.02 -15.99
N HIS A 23 -3.32 0.72 -16.96
CA HIS A 23 -2.95 0.45 -18.36
C HIS A 23 -2.65 1.73 -19.17
N ILE A 24 -3.04 2.90 -18.69
CA ILE A 24 -2.68 4.18 -19.30
C ILE A 24 -1.25 4.51 -18.90
N LYS A 25 -0.36 4.67 -19.90
CA LYS A 25 1.07 4.84 -19.68
C LYS A 25 1.39 6.07 -18.82
N GLU A 26 0.65 7.14 -19.01
CA GLU A 26 0.84 8.43 -18.35
C GLU A 26 0.31 8.43 -16.90
N ASN A 27 -0.56 7.49 -16.55
CA ASN A 27 -1.09 7.36 -15.20
C ASN A 27 -0.07 6.63 -14.32
N VAL A 28 0.98 7.32 -13.92
CA VAL A 28 2.10 6.77 -13.20
C VAL A 28 1.92 6.84 -11.69
N VAL A 29 2.46 5.86 -10.98
CA VAL A 29 2.68 5.99 -9.54
C VAL A 29 3.83 6.98 -9.35
N PHE A 30 3.57 8.09 -8.68
CA PHE A 30 4.57 9.13 -8.50
C PHE A 30 5.09 9.24 -7.06
N GLN A 31 4.37 8.67 -6.09
CA GLN A 31 4.84 8.57 -4.71
C GLN A 31 4.42 7.23 -4.09
N ILE A 32 5.29 6.70 -3.24
CA ILE A 32 4.98 5.61 -2.31
C ILE A 32 5.47 6.04 -0.93
N ALA A 33 4.53 6.21 0.00
CA ALA A 33 4.84 6.50 1.38
C ALA A 33 4.76 5.22 2.23
N THR A 34 5.77 4.99 3.06
CA THR A 34 5.77 3.86 3.99
C THR A 34 6.23 4.31 5.37
N SER A 35 5.43 4.03 6.38
CA SER A 35 5.77 4.27 7.79
C SER A 35 6.09 2.94 8.45
N TYR A 36 7.31 2.81 8.97
CA TYR A 36 7.78 1.63 9.69
C TYR A 36 7.75 1.88 11.20
N LYS A 37 7.15 0.98 11.94
CA LYS A 37 7.07 1.06 13.40
C LYS A 37 7.19 -0.32 14.02
N TYR A 38 8.11 -0.47 14.95
CA TYR A 38 8.11 -1.64 15.83
C TYR A 38 6.95 -1.55 16.82
N HIS A 39 6.21 -2.64 16.98
CA HIS A 39 5.16 -2.74 17.98
C HIS A 39 5.76 -2.44 19.38
N LYS A 40 5.09 -1.58 20.14
CA LYS A 40 5.53 -1.08 21.47
C LYS A 40 6.68 -0.05 21.46
N GLU A 41 7.26 0.30 20.33
CA GLU A 41 8.24 1.40 20.26
C GLU A 41 7.55 2.70 19.83
N PRO A 42 7.93 3.85 20.38
CA PRO A 42 7.30 5.12 20.01
C PRO A 42 7.79 5.63 18.64
N ARG A 43 9.02 5.25 18.23
CA ARG A 43 9.66 5.78 17.01
C ARG A 43 8.99 5.24 15.76
N ILE A 44 8.70 6.16 14.82
CA ILE A 44 8.22 5.86 13.47
C ILE A 44 9.29 6.32 12.49
N ILE A 45 9.72 5.44 11.60
CA ILE A 45 10.59 5.78 10.47
C ILE A 45 9.67 5.95 9.25
N LYS A 46 9.67 7.14 8.67
CA LYS A 46 8.89 7.45 7.47
C LYS A 46 9.80 7.37 6.25
N HIS A 47 9.43 6.62 5.25
CA HIS A 47 10.14 6.48 3.98
C HIS A 47 9.24 6.92 2.83
N LEU A 48 9.69 7.91 2.07
CA LEU A 48 9.00 8.43 0.90
C LEU A 48 9.83 8.16 -0.34
N LEU A 49 9.30 7.37 -1.25
CA LEU A 49 9.79 7.26 -2.61
C LEU A 49 9.03 8.24 -3.48
N THR A 50 9.74 9.06 -4.25
CA THR A 50 9.11 10.06 -5.12
C THR A 50 9.67 9.99 -6.53
N LEU A 51 8.79 10.09 -7.52
CA LEU A 51 9.19 10.17 -8.92
C LEU A 51 9.77 11.55 -9.19
N LYS A 52 11.07 11.61 -9.50
CA LYS A 52 11.86 12.84 -9.64
C LYS A 52 11.94 13.62 -8.31
N LYS A 53 12.31 14.91 -8.40
CA LYS A 53 12.45 15.78 -7.24
C LYS A 53 11.11 16.14 -6.61
N CYS A 54 11.09 16.18 -5.29
CA CYS A 54 9.98 16.75 -4.52
C CYS A 54 10.42 18.02 -3.77
N SER A 55 9.45 18.76 -3.24
CA SER A 55 9.73 19.85 -2.32
C SER A 55 10.45 19.35 -1.07
N PRO A 56 11.34 20.15 -0.46
CA PRO A 56 12.00 19.76 0.78
C PRO A 56 10.98 19.43 1.88
N ILE A 57 11.21 18.32 2.58
CA ILE A 57 10.40 17.91 3.71
C ILE A 57 11.22 18.15 4.98
N ASN A 58 10.78 19.10 5.81
CA ASN A 58 11.46 19.48 7.04
C ASN A 58 10.89 18.75 8.26
N GLU A 59 10.65 17.45 8.13
CA GLU A 59 10.22 16.61 9.24
C GLU A 59 11.35 15.66 9.67
N PRO A 60 11.56 15.50 10.97
CA PRO A 60 12.52 14.52 11.46
C PRO A 60 12.04 13.09 11.13
N ASP A 61 12.98 12.16 11.00
CA ASP A 61 12.72 10.74 10.72
C ASP A 61 12.03 10.45 9.35
N VAL A 62 12.02 11.42 8.42
CA VAL A 62 11.59 11.19 7.03
C VAL A 62 12.79 10.97 6.13
N ILE A 63 12.86 9.80 5.50
CA ILE A 63 13.84 9.44 4.49
C ILE A 63 13.19 9.61 3.13
N VAL A 64 13.70 10.53 2.31
CA VAL A 64 13.22 10.76 0.95
C VAL A 64 14.20 10.15 -0.04
N GLU A 65 13.71 9.29 -0.92
CA GLU A 65 14.46 8.77 -2.06
C GLU A 65 13.83 9.22 -3.37
N GLU A 66 14.58 9.97 -4.16
CA GLU A 66 14.19 10.37 -5.51
C GLU A 66 14.43 9.23 -6.51
N CYS A 67 13.44 8.96 -7.35
CA CYS A 67 13.46 7.92 -8.36
C CYS A 67 13.49 8.55 -9.75
N ILE A 68 14.32 8.01 -10.66
CA ILE A 68 14.51 8.55 -11.99
C ILE A 68 13.31 8.30 -12.94
N ASN A 69 12.62 7.20 -12.71
CA ASN A 69 11.41 6.79 -13.43
C ASN A 69 10.56 5.84 -12.57
N GLU A 70 9.36 5.48 -13.04
CA GLU A 70 8.45 4.60 -12.30
C GLU A 70 9.01 3.18 -12.10
N ALA A 71 9.76 2.64 -13.06
CA ALA A 71 10.40 1.34 -12.88
C ALA A 71 11.44 1.35 -11.75
N ASP A 72 12.18 2.45 -11.60
CA ASP A 72 13.11 2.66 -10.49
C ASP A 72 12.37 2.79 -9.15
N LEU A 73 11.25 3.51 -9.14
CA LEU A 73 10.38 3.64 -7.97
C LEU A 73 9.86 2.29 -7.50
N ILE A 74 9.36 1.44 -8.40
CA ILE A 74 8.91 0.07 -8.09
C ILE A 74 10.06 -0.77 -7.53
N LYS A 75 11.26 -0.72 -8.16
CA LYS A 75 12.44 -1.46 -7.69
C LYS A 75 12.89 -1.02 -6.29
N LYS A 76 12.87 0.29 -6.02
CA LYS A 76 13.23 0.83 -4.71
C LYS A 76 12.22 0.46 -3.65
N PHE A 77 10.92 0.44 -3.97
CA PHE A 77 9.89 -0.09 -3.08
C PHE A 77 10.16 -1.56 -2.73
N CYS A 78 10.41 -2.41 -3.72
CA CYS A 78 10.77 -3.80 -3.50
C CYS A 78 12.01 -3.95 -2.60
N LYS A 79 13.04 -3.14 -2.85
CA LYS A 79 14.27 -3.12 -2.04
C LYS A 79 13.99 -2.68 -0.60
N SER A 80 13.12 -1.68 -0.41
CA SER A 80 12.73 -1.20 0.92
C SER A 80 11.98 -2.27 1.71
N VAL A 81 11.01 -2.95 1.10
CA VAL A 81 10.28 -4.05 1.74
C VAL A 81 11.22 -5.19 2.14
N ASN A 82 12.17 -5.57 1.26
CA ASN A 82 13.14 -6.61 1.57
C ASN A 82 14.14 -6.18 2.66
N GLY A 83 14.62 -4.94 2.60
CA GLY A 83 15.64 -4.43 3.53
C GLY A 83 15.10 -4.19 4.94
N MET A 84 13.89 -3.68 5.05
CA MET A 84 13.21 -3.45 6.34
C MET A 84 12.59 -4.72 6.90
N ASP A 85 12.22 -5.65 6.04
CA ASP A 85 11.64 -6.96 6.38
C ASP A 85 10.46 -6.91 7.37
N PRO A 86 9.37 -6.14 7.08
CA PRO A 86 8.24 -6.01 7.98
C PRO A 86 7.52 -7.36 8.18
N ASP A 87 7.03 -7.60 9.40
CA ASP A 87 6.18 -8.75 9.71
C ASP A 87 4.75 -8.55 9.21
N ILE A 88 4.29 -7.29 9.26
CA ILE A 88 2.94 -6.90 8.91
C ILE A 88 3.00 -5.76 7.89
N MET A 89 2.32 -5.92 6.77
CA MET A 89 2.01 -4.84 5.84
C MET A 89 0.56 -4.42 6.04
N VAL A 90 0.34 -3.14 6.28
CA VAL A 90 -0.99 -2.59 6.54
C VAL A 90 -1.24 -1.38 5.67
N GLY A 91 -2.49 -1.19 5.27
CA GLY A 91 -2.94 0.01 4.59
C GLY A 91 -4.46 0.08 4.52
N TYR A 92 -4.98 1.01 3.78
CA TYR A 92 -6.41 1.25 3.67
C TYR A 92 -6.87 1.03 2.23
N ASN A 93 -7.65 -0.01 1.98
CA ASN A 93 -8.07 -0.44 0.64
C ASN A 93 -6.91 -0.92 -0.26
N THR A 94 -5.82 -1.36 0.33
CA THR A 94 -4.63 -1.79 -0.42
C THR A 94 -4.88 -3.01 -1.29
N ASP A 95 -5.72 -3.93 -0.86
CA ASP A 95 -6.13 -5.09 -1.67
C ASP A 95 -7.06 -4.69 -2.83
N GLY A 96 -7.83 -3.61 -2.65
CA GLY A 96 -8.73 -3.09 -3.69
C GLY A 96 -8.08 -2.10 -4.66
N PHE A 97 -6.98 -1.48 -4.30
CA PHE A 97 -6.34 -0.46 -5.14
C PHE A 97 -4.82 -0.60 -5.22
N ASP A 98 -4.09 -0.35 -4.14
CA ASP A 98 -2.62 -0.16 -4.18
C ASP A 98 -1.88 -1.37 -4.73
N PHE A 99 -2.16 -2.58 -4.23
CA PHE A 99 -1.52 -3.79 -4.72
C PHE A 99 -1.89 -4.12 -6.16
N VAL A 100 -3.17 -3.93 -6.53
CA VAL A 100 -3.64 -4.18 -7.90
C VAL A 100 -2.95 -3.20 -8.85
N TYR A 101 -2.95 -1.92 -8.49
CA TYR A 101 -2.32 -0.88 -9.29
C TYR A 101 -0.82 -1.11 -9.47
N MET A 102 -0.10 -1.33 -8.37
CA MET A 102 1.34 -1.59 -8.39
C MET A 102 1.71 -2.84 -9.19
N LEU A 103 0.91 -3.91 -9.08
CA LEU A 103 1.13 -5.14 -9.85
C LEU A 103 0.97 -4.90 -11.36
N ASP A 104 -0.08 -4.18 -11.76
CA ASP A 104 -0.30 -3.88 -13.18
C ASP A 104 0.77 -2.93 -13.74
N ARG A 105 1.23 -1.94 -12.95
CA ARG A 105 2.37 -1.10 -13.34
C ARG A 105 3.67 -1.90 -13.40
N ALA A 106 3.89 -2.83 -12.46
CA ALA A 106 5.05 -3.73 -12.51
C ALA A 106 5.04 -4.60 -13.77
N LYS A 107 3.88 -5.12 -14.20
CA LYS A 107 3.73 -5.84 -15.48
C LYS A 107 4.11 -4.98 -16.67
N LEU A 108 3.63 -3.74 -16.74
CA LEU A 108 3.98 -2.81 -17.85
C LEU A 108 5.47 -2.54 -17.95
N HIS A 109 6.19 -2.58 -16.84
CA HIS A 109 7.63 -2.40 -16.79
C HIS A 109 8.44 -3.70 -16.84
N GLY A 110 7.80 -4.86 -17.01
CA GLY A 110 8.48 -6.17 -16.99
C GLY A 110 9.04 -6.55 -15.62
N LEU A 111 8.48 -5.99 -14.55
CA LEU A 111 8.93 -6.16 -13.16
C LEU A 111 7.98 -7.04 -12.31
N GLU A 112 7.00 -7.72 -12.93
CA GLU A 112 6.01 -8.53 -12.20
C GLU A 112 6.66 -9.55 -11.28
N THR A 113 7.59 -10.36 -11.81
CA THR A 113 8.29 -11.39 -11.04
C THR A 113 9.08 -10.77 -9.88
N LEU A 114 9.78 -9.66 -10.12
CA LEU A 114 10.52 -8.95 -9.07
C LEU A 114 9.56 -8.45 -7.99
N PHE A 115 8.47 -7.80 -8.36
CA PHE A 115 7.50 -7.26 -7.42
C PHE A 115 6.91 -8.35 -6.54
N LEU A 116 6.37 -9.41 -7.15
CA LEU A 116 5.73 -10.51 -6.41
C LEU A 116 6.71 -11.29 -5.51
N SER A 117 7.95 -11.54 -5.99
CA SER A 117 8.95 -12.23 -5.19
C SER A 117 9.50 -11.37 -4.05
N SER A 118 9.63 -10.06 -4.26
CA SER A 118 10.15 -9.14 -3.24
C SER A 118 9.17 -8.91 -2.09
N LEU A 119 7.87 -9.00 -2.33
CA LEU A 119 6.88 -8.94 -1.24
C LEU A 119 6.96 -10.17 -0.34
N SER A 120 7.31 -11.36 -0.88
CA SER A 120 7.44 -12.58 -0.11
C SER A 120 8.66 -12.52 0.82
N ARG A 121 8.51 -13.01 2.06
CA ARG A 121 9.63 -13.25 2.98
C ARG A 121 10.27 -14.63 2.75
N LEU A 122 9.50 -15.56 2.21
CA LEU A 122 9.96 -16.93 2.01
C LEU A 122 10.71 -17.05 0.69
N LYS A 123 11.94 -17.55 0.75
CA LYS A 123 12.74 -17.86 -0.45
C LYS A 123 12.00 -18.87 -1.31
N ASN A 124 12.07 -18.71 -2.63
CA ASN A 124 11.43 -19.57 -3.63
C ASN A 124 9.89 -19.58 -3.61
N HIS A 125 9.28 -18.60 -2.92
CA HIS A 125 7.84 -18.38 -2.94
C HIS A 125 7.57 -16.96 -3.39
N SER A 126 6.64 -16.80 -4.31
CA SER A 126 6.16 -15.48 -4.75
C SER A 126 4.82 -15.17 -4.13
N SER A 127 4.58 -13.90 -3.88
CA SER A 127 3.24 -13.42 -3.53
C SER A 127 2.28 -13.61 -4.69
N VAL A 128 1.00 -13.74 -4.38
CA VAL A 128 -0.03 -14.01 -5.39
C VAL A 128 -1.24 -13.13 -5.11
N MET A 129 -1.71 -12.44 -6.15
CA MET A 129 -3.01 -11.77 -6.13
C MET A 129 -4.10 -12.78 -6.49
N LYS A 130 -5.06 -12.98 -5.59
CA LYS A 130 -6.22 -13.85 -5.82
C LYS A 130 -7.50 -13.05 -5.83
N LYS A 131 -8.41 -13.44 -6.72
CA LYS A 131 -9.80 -12.98 -6.68
C LYS A 131 -10.56 -13.87 -5.73
N GLU A 132 -11.20 -13.29 -4.74
CA GLU A 132 -12.03 -13.98 -3.77
C GLU A 132 -13.50 -13.59 -3.93
N LEU A 133 -14.37 -14.54 -3.75
CA LEU A 133 -15.81 -14.34 -3.67
C LEU A 133 -16.21 -14.26 -2.21
N PHE A 134 -16.90 -13.21 -1.85
CA PHE A 134 -17.51 -13.08 -0.54
C PHE A 134 -19.03 -13.09 -0.72
N SER A 135 -19.67 -14.10 -0.13
CA SER A 135 -21.11 -14.19 -0.09
C SER A 135 -21.61 -14.04 1.33
N SER A 136 -22.52 -13.11 1.56
CA SER A 136 -23.19 -13.01 2.86
C SER A 136 -24.66 -12.64 2.66
N SER A 137 -25.52 -13.17 3.55
CA SER A 137 -26.95 -12.85 3.56
C SER A 137 -27.26 -11.35 3.74
N ALA A 138 -26.32 -10.60 4.36
CA ALA A 138 -26.50 -9.16 4.63
C ALA A 138 -25.99 -8.26 3.52
N TYR A 139 -25.00 -8.70 2.71
CA TYR A 139 -24.30 -7.89 1.72
C TYR A 139 -24.31 -8.45 0.30
N GLY A 140 -24.94 -9.63 0.11
CA GLY A 140 -24.97 -10.33 -1.17
C GLY A 140 -23.57 -10.87 -1.55
N ASP A 141 -23.42 -11.20 -2.83
CA ASP A 141 -22.16 -11.67 -3.40
C ASP A 141 -21.32 -10.47 -3.83
N SER A 142 -20.06 -10.43 -3.38
CA SER A 142 -19.09 -9.44 -3.79
C SER A 142 -17.75 -10.09 -4.13
N GLU A 143 -17.14 -9.61 -5.18
CA GLU A 143 -15.80 -10.02 -5.59
C GLU A 143 -14.80 -9.00 -5.07
N PHE A 144 -13.66 -9.47 -4.57
CA PHE A 144 -12.55 -8.61 -4.18
C PHE A 144 -11.22 -9.32 -4.44
N PHE A 145 -10.18 -8.53 -4.62
CA PHE A 145 -8.83 -9.05 -4.73
C PHE A 145 -8.18 -9.11 -3.35
N ARG A 146 -7.26 -10.05 -3.18
CA ARG A 146 -6.41 -10.15 -2.00
C ARG A 146 -4.99 -10.51 -2.39
N MET A 147 -4.03 -9.75 -1.86
CA MET A 147 -2.62 -10.09 -1.99
C MET A 147 -2.21 -11.06 -0.89
N TYR A 148 -1.83 -12.27 -1.27
CA TYR A 148 -1.24 -13.27 -0.39
C TYR A 148 0.27 -13.14 -0.39
N ILE A 149 0.84 -12.84 0.76
CA ILE A 149 2.27 -12.58 0.93
C ILE A 149 2.88 -13.65 1.84
N PRO A 150 3.58 -14.65 1.28
CA PRO A 150 4.16 -15.71 2.09
C PRO A 150 5.16 -15.16 3.13
N GLY A 151 4.97 -15.52 4.40
CA GLY A 151 5.81 -15.11 5.51
C GLY A 151 5.55 -13.72 6.08
N ARG A 152 4.55 -12.97 5.58
CA ARG A 152 4.09 -11.69 6.13
C ARG A 152 2.58 -11.69 6.27
N LEU A 153 2.09 -10.94 7.26
CA LEU A 153 0.67 -10.64 7.35
C LEU A 153 0.34 -9.42 6.48
N ASN A 154 -0.56 -9.59 5.51
CA ASN A 154 -1.17 -8.48 4.80
C ASN A 154 -2.51 -8.13 5.45
N TYR A 155 -2.71 -6.86 5.83
CA TYR A 155 -3.87 -6.43 6.57
C TYR A 155 -4.50 -5.15 6.00
N ASP A 156 -5.62 -5.31 5.30
CA ASP A 156 -6.39 -4.20 4.74
C ASP A 156 -7.41 -3.70 5.78
N LEU A 157 -7.22 -2.47 6.24
CA LEU A 157 -8.07 -1.84 7.25
C LEU A 157 -9.49 -1.56 6.75
N LEU A 158 -9.69 -1.28 5.44
CA LEU A 158 -11.04 -1.11 4.90
C LEU A 158 -11.86 -2.39 5.04
N ILE A 159 -11.26 -3.53 4.72
CA ILE A 159 -11.90 -4.84 4.87
C ILE A 159 -12.20 -5.13 6.34
N HIS A 160 -11.23 -4.80 7.22
CA HIS A 160 -11.41 -4.95 8.67
C HIS A 160 -12.63 -4.18 9.18
N PHE A 161 -12.74 -2.89 8.85
CA PHE A 161 -13.86 -2.06 9.30
C PHE A 161 -15.20 -2.48 8.67
N LYS A 162 -15.22 -2.85 7.40
CA LYS A 162 -16.45 -3.32 6.74
C LYS A 162 -16.98 -4.63 7.34
N ARG A 163 -16.08 -5.53 7.74
CA ARG A 163 -16.43 -6.84 8.31
C ARG A 163 -16.60 -6.81 9.84
N GLY A 164 -16.16 -5.74 10.49
CA GLY A 164 -16.26 -5.58 11.94
C GLY A 164 -17.72 -5.51 12.43
N MET A 165 -17.90 -5.73 13.72
CA MET A 165 -19.22 -5.67 14.37
C MET A 165 -19.77 -4.24 14.40
N THR A 166 -18.88 -3.24 14.55
CA THR A 166 -19.27 -1.83 14.54
C THR A 166 -19.56 -1.38 13.11
N LYS A 167 -20.76 -0.83 12.90
CA LYS A 167 -21.14 -0.25 11.60
C LYS A 167 -20.94 1.26 11.62
N TYR A 168 -20.38 1.77 10.53
CA TYR A 168 -20.12 3.19 10.32
C TYR A 168 -21.02 3.72 9.20
N SER A 169 -21.38 5.01 9.27
CA SER A 169 -22.16 5.68 8.22
C SER A 169 -21.34 5.92 6.94
N SER A 170 -20.01 5.93 7.07
CA SER A 170 -19.06 6.00 5.96
C SER A 170 -17.83 5.18 6.24
N TYR A 171 -17.28 4.55 5.20
CA TYR A 171 -16.01 3.82 5.24
C TYR A 171 -14.90 4.55 4.47
N LYS A 172 -15.03 5.86 4.25
CA LYS A 172 -13.91 6.68 3.76
C LYS A 172 -12.83 6.80 4.83
N LEU A 173 -11.57 6.78 4.42
CA LEU A 173 -10.43 6.86 5.36
C LEU A 173 -10.56 8.06 6.31
N ASP A 174 -10.87 9.26 5.78
CA ASP A 174 -11.01 10.46 6.60
C ASP A 174 -12.09 10.34 7.67
N PHE A 175 -13.22 9.73 7.32
CA PHE A 175 -14.31 9.52 8.27
C PHE A 175 -13.92 8.56 9.39
N ILE A 176 -13.26 7.45 9.04
CA ILE A 176 -12.81 6.45 10.02
C ILE A 176 -11.69 7.02 10.90
N ALA A 177 -10.72 7.72 10.30
CA ALA A 177 -9.62 8.36 11.03
C ALA A 177 -10.14 9.43 12.00
N GLU A 178 -11.04 10.31 11.55
CA GLU A 178 -11.66 11.32 12.43
C GLU A 178 -12.44 10.68 13.58
N LYS A 179 -13.20 9.62 13.29
CA LYS A 179 -14.02 8.93 14.28
C LYS A 179 -13.21 8.19 15.36
N LEU A 180 -12.09 7.59 14.98
CA LEU A 180 -11.29 6.74 15.85
C LEU A 180 -10.07 7.44 16.46
N LEU A 181 -9.47 8.37 15.73
CA LEU A 181 -8.20 9.01 16.11
C LEU A 181 -8.36 10.52 16.35
N GLY A 182 -9.46 11.14 15.91
CA GLY A 182 -9.63 12.59 15.92
C GLY A 182 -8.78 13.31 14.87
N GLU A 183 -8.23 12.58 13.89
CA GLU A 183 -7.34 13.09 12.86
C GLU A 183 -8.01 13.03 11.47
N LYS A 184 -7.59 13.92 10.57
CA LYS A 184 -8.03 13.93 9.18
C LYS A 184 -6.81 13.81 8.25
N LYS A 185 -7.04 13.34 7.01
CA LYS A 185 -6.02 13.38 5.96
C LYS A 185 -5.62 14.84 5.72
N ASN A 186 -4.31 15.09 5.64
CA ASN A 186 -3.83 16.40 5.23
C ASN A 186 -4.28 16.68 3.79
N PRO A 187 -4.70 17.92 3.47
CA PRO A 187 -5.00 18.28 2.09
C PRO A 187 -3.73 18.14 1.25
N VAL A 188 -3.85 17.48 0.12
CA VAL A 188 -2.81 17.33 -0.91
C VAL A 188 -2.97 18.44 -1.93
#